data_15e48d90fcc3a54a6d77aad01cea9ea1
#
_entry.id   15e48d90fcc3a54a6d77aad01cea9ea1
#
_cell.length_a   1.000
_cell.length_b   1.000
_cell.length_c   1.000
_cell.angle_alpha   90.00
_cell.angle_beta   90.00
_cell.angle_gamma   90.00
#
_symmetry.space_group_name_H-M   'P 1'
#
loop_
_entity.id
_entity.type
_entity.pdbx_description
1 polymer ?
#
loop_
_entity_poly.entity_id
_entity_poly.type
_entity_poly.pdbx_seq_one_letter_code
_entity_poly.pdbx_strand_id
1 'polypeptide(L)'
;MYKEEYIEKANIPQNFKIYESRDGMFTDRIGPYFIKGRYPEVILGMRIFEHHSNLNGVAHGGLLMAFVDTIGGYVAAKAGESACVTANLNSYFMKPVPINSWIEGSGKALRTGKRAIFIRVEVMLNKSLVFAADGIWQKINREKGIPKS
;
A
#
# COMPACT_ATOMS: atom_id res chain seq x y z
N MET A 1 6.20 0.83 -16.31
CA MET A 1 4.84 0.98 -16.86
C MET A 1 4.13 -0.35 -16.71
N TYR A 2 3.06 -0.42 -15.94
CA TYR A 2 2.25 -1.62 -15.91
C TYR A 2 1.66 -1.78 -17.24
N LYS A 3 1.81 -2.98 -17.69
CA LYS A 3 1.25 -3.40 -18.93
C LYS A 3 -0.27 -3.45 -18.75
N GLU A 4 -0.98 -2.89 -19.68
CA GLU A 4 -2.43 -3.01 -19.81
C GLU A 4 -2.92 -4.43 -19.56
N GLU A 5 -2.13 -5.42 -19.97
CA GLU A 5 -2.32 -6.84 -19.71
C GLU A 5 -2.60 -7.20 -18.23
N TYR A 6 -1.88 -6.61 -17.27
CA TYR A 6 -2.13 -6.90 -15.85
C TYR A 6 -3.36 -6.19 -15.32
N ILE A 7 -3.72 -5.07 -15.90
CA ILE A 7 -4.96 -4.36 -15.55
C ILE A 7 -6.16 -5.20 -16.00
N GLU A 8 -6.13 -5.70 -17.22
CA GLU A 8 -7.19 -6.56 -17.75
C GLU A 8 -7.31 -7.89 -16.98
N LYS A 9 -6.16 -8.52 -16.67
CA LYS A 9 -6.10 -9.78 -15.92
C LYS A 9 -6.46 -9.62 -14.43
N ALA A 10 -6.48 -8.41 -13.89
CA ALA A 10 -6.73 -8.19 -12.47
C ALA A 10 -8.13 -8.58 -12.03
N ASN A 11 -9.11 -8.68 -12.95
CA ASN A 11 -10.51 -8.95 -12.62
C ASN A 11 -10.95 -8.09 -11.42
N ILE A 12 -10.99 -6.79 -11.66
CA ILE A 12 -11.13 -5.75 -10.63
C ILE A 12 -12.52 -5.80 -10.02
N PRO A 13 -12.68 -5.91 -8.69
CA PRO A 13 -13.99 -5.84 -8.06
C PRO A 13 -14.68 -4.49 -8.31
N GLN A 14 -16.00 -4.51 -8.24
CA GLN A 14 -16.83 -3.33 -8.46
C GLN A 14 -16.40 -2.16 -7.56
N ASN A 15 -16.44 -0.95 -8.11
CA ASN A 15 -16.11 0.32 -7.44
C ASN A 15 -14.60 0.57 -7.19
N PHE A 16 -13.72 -0.33 -7.58
CA PHE A 16 -12.29 -0.03 -7.65
C PHE A 16 -11.94 0.59 -9.00
N LYS A 17 -10.97 1.50 -8.98
CA LYS A 17 -10.35 2.09 -10.17
C LYS A 17 -8.84 2.06 -10.02
N ILE A 18 -8.11 2.21 -11.10
CA ILE A 18 -6.64 2.25 -11.07
C ILE A 18 -6.17 3.34 -10.09
N TYR A 19 -5.23 2.96 -9.24
CA TYR A 19 -4.47 3.89 -8.42
C TYR A 19 -3.30 4.41 -9.25
N GLU A 20 -3.40 5.64 -9.71
CA GLU A 20 -2.32 6.29 -10.43
C GLU A 20 -1.25 6.73 -9.44
N SER A 21 -0.15 5.99 -9.37
CA SER A 21 1.03 6.45 -8.67
C SER A 21 1.63 7.60 -9.47
N ARG A 22 2.15 8.60 -8.76
CA ARG A 22 2.76 9.76 -9.41
C ARG A 22 4.26 9.58 -9.63
N ASP A 23 4.80 8.44 -9.22
CA ASP A 23 6.24 8.23 -9.25
C ASP A 23 6.74 7.57 -10.55
N GLY A 24 5.89 6.82 -11.26
CA GLY A 24 6.25 6.12 -12.49
C GLY A 24 7.39 5.11 -12.28
N MET A 25 7.70 4.78 -11.03
CA MET A 25 8.90 4.06 -10.65
C MET A 25 8.59 2.74 -9.94
N PHE A 26 8.85 2.65 -8.63
CA PHE A 26 8.76 1.39 -7.88
C PHE A 26 7.32 0.88 -7.78
N THR A 27 6.39 1.74 -7.35
CA THR A 27 4.99 1.38 -7.18
C THR A 27 4.37 0.88 -8.49
N ASP A 28 4.73 1.50 -9.61
CA ASP A 28 4.28 1.08 -10.94
C ASP A 28 4.88 -0.26 -11.39
N ARG A 29 5.98 -0.68 -10.84
CA ARG A 29 6.64 -1.96 -11.19
C ARG A 29 6.10 -3.14 -10.42
N ILE A 30 5.59 -2.91 -9.22
CA ILE A 30 5.09 -3.97 -8.33
C ILE A 30 3.55 -4.05 -8.24
N GLY A 31 2.80 -3.11 -8.83
CA GLY A 31 1.34 -3.16 -8.92
C GLY A 31 0.85 -4.02 -10.10
N PRO A 32 -0.29 -3.74 -10.75
CA PRO A 32 -1.09 -2.53 -10.55
C PRO A 32 -1.81 -2.49 -9.21
N TYR A 33 -1.93 -1.30 -8.66
CA TYR A 33 -2.76 -1.05 -7.50
C TYR A 33 -4.08 -0.41 -7.93
N PHE A 34 -5.10 -0.64 -7.13
CA PHE A 34 -6.44 -0.11 -7.35
C PHE A 34 -6.91 0.60 -6.09
N ILE A 35 -7.81 1.56 -6.24
CA ILE A 35 -8.31 2.37 -5.13
C ILE A 35 -9.83 2.44 -5.15
N LYS A 36 -10.42 2.38 -3.97
CA LYS A 36 -11.84 2.59 -3.73
C LYS A 36 -12.03 3.55 -2.56
N GLY A 37 -12.97 4.48 -2.70
CA GLY A 37 -13.26 5.46 -1.66
C GLY A 37 -12.24 6.59 -1.60
N ARG A 38 -12.29 7.33 -0.50
CA ARG A 38 -11.41 8.47 -0.18
C ARG A 38 -11.07 8.45 1.30
N TYR A 39 -9.95 9.08 1.66
CA TYR A 39 -9.61 9.31 3.06
C TYR A 39 -10.79 9.98 3.81
N PRO A 40 -11.15 9.54 5.02
CA PRO A 40 -10.50 8.52 5.85
C PRO A 40 -10.85 7.05 5.51
N GLU A 41 -11.84 6.80 4.65
CA GLU A 41 -12.37 5.47 4.33
C GLU A 41 -11.81 4.92 3.00
N VAL A 42 -10.53 5.11 2.76
CA VAL A 42 -9.87 4.62 1.54
C VAL A 42 -9.48 3.15 1.68
N ILE A 43 -9.66 2.41 0.60
CA ILE A 43 -9.19 1.03 0.46
C ILE A 43 -8.34 0.94 -0.81
N LEU A 44 -7.14 0.41 -0.68
CA LEU A 44 -6.33 -0.02 -1.82
C LEU A 44 -6.52 -1.52 -2.04
N GLY A 45 -6.52 -1.94 -3.30
CA GLY A 45 -6.63 -3.34 -3.67
C GLY A 45 -5.54 -3.72 -4.66
N MET A 46 -5.16 -5.00 -4.67
CA MET A 46 -4.32 -5.56 -5.72
C MET A 46 -4.62 -7.04 -5.95
N ARG A 47 -4.40 -7.48 -7.19
CA ARG A 47 -4.38 -8.88 -7.57
C ARG A 47 -2.95 -9.41 -7.44
N ILE A 48 -2.79 -10.55 -6.79
CA ILE A 48 -1.49 -11.23 -6.70
C ILE A 48 -1.26 -12.04 -7.97
N PHE A 49 -0.28 -11.63 -8.74
CA PHE A 49 0.15 -12.34 -9.96
C PHE A 49 1.35 -13.25 -9.68
N GLU A 50 1.70 -14.08 -10.63
CA GLU A 50 2.82 -15.01 -10.52
C GLU A 50 4.15 -14.31 -10.21
N HIS A 51 4.45 -13.19 -10.88
CA HIS A 51 5.67 -12.41 -10.62
C HIS A 51 5.71 -11.72 -9.24
N HIS A 52 4.61 -11.73 -8.52
CA HIS A 52 4.53 -11.25 -7.12
C HIS A 52 4.87 -12.34 -6.11
N SER A 53 5.01 -13.59 -6.55
CA SER A 53 5.17 -14.74 -5.66
C SER A 53 6.62 -14.97 -5.24
N ASN A 54 6.76 -15.73 -4.17
CA ASN A 54 8.01 -16.32 -3.76
C ASN A 54 8.07 -17.81 -4.21
N LEU A 55 9.15 -18.50 -3.84
CA LEU A 55 9.35 -19.90 -4.19
C LEU A 55 8.29 -20.86 -3.62
N ASN A 56 7.51 -20.43 -2.64
CA ASN A 56 6.41 -21.21 -2.07
C ASN A 56 5.06 -20.99 -2.77
N GLY A 57 5.02 -20.24 -3.86
CA GLY A 57 3.79 -19.97 -4.62
C GLY A 57 2.79 -19.05 -3.93
N VAL A 58 3.25 -18.23 -3.00
CA VAL A 58 2.45 -17.22 -2.30
C VAL A 58 3.08 -15.83 -2.45
N ALA A 59 2.31 -14.79 -2.20
CA ALA A 59 2.80 -13.41 -2.29
C ALA A 59 4.10 -13.23 -1.49
N HIS A 60 5.10 -12.62 -2.13
CA HIS A 60 6.37 -12.33 -1.47
C HIS A 60 6.16 -11.35 -0.32
N GLY A 61 6.79 -11.61 0.83
CA GLY A 61 6.67 -10.74 2.01
C GLY A 61 7.05 -9.28 1.72
N GLY A 62 8.08 -9.05 0.92
CA GLY A 62 8.47 -7.71 0.47
C GLY A 62 7.40 -6.98 -0.33
N LEU A 63 6.59 -7.70 -1.11
CA LEU A 63 5.44 -7.11 -1.82
C LEU A 63 4.39 -6.62 -0.82
N LEU A 64 4.04 -7.44 0.18
CA LEU A 64 3.07 -7.07 1.21
C LEU A 64 3.55 -5.87 2.03
N MET A 65 4.85 -5.81 2.35
CA MET A 65 5.47 -4.66 2.98
C MET A 65 5.34 -3.39 2.11
N ALA A 66 5.65 -3.47 0.82
CA ALA A 66 5.52 -2.34 -0.10
C ALA A 66 4.06 -1.89 -0.27
N PHE A 67 3.12 -2.84 -0.27
CA PHE A 67 1.70 -2.54 -0.35
C PHE A 67 1.22 -1.75 0.87
N VAL A 68 1.55 -2.18 2.08
CA VAL A 68 1.16 -1.45 3.31
C VAL A 68 1.91 -0.14 3.47
N ASP A 69 3.15 -0.04 3.01
CA ASP A 69 3.90 1.22 2.99
C ASP A 69 3.21 2.26 2.09
N THR A 70 2.75 1.85 0.92
CA THR A 70 1.99 2.71 0.01
C THR A 70 0.67 3.17 0.64
N ILE A 71 -0.08 2.28 1.29
CA ILE A 71 -1.32 2.63 1.99
C ILE A 71 -1.05 3.60 3.13
N GLY A 72 -0.08 3.27 3.97
CA GLY A 72 0.30 4.11 5.11
C GLY A 72 0.78 5.50 4.68
N GLY A 73 1.59 5.58 3.62
CA GLY A 73 2.04 6.83 3.03
C GLY A 73 0.88 7.69 2.50
N TYR A 74 -0.09 7.06 1.83
CA TYR A 74 -1.30 7.75 1.39
C TYR A 74 -2.09 8.33 2.57
N VAL A 75 -2.35 7.50 3.59
CA VAL A 75 -3.08 7.91 4.79
C VAL A 75 -2.33 9.00 5.56
N ALA A 76 -1.00 8.85 5.70
CA ALA A 76 -0.15 9.83 6.37
C ALA A 76 -0.21 11.20 5.69
N ALA A 77 -0.08 11.22 4.36
CA ALA A 77 -0.12 12.46 3.59
C ALA A 77 -1.47 13.18 3.74
N LYS A 78 -2.57 12.42 3.77
CA LYS A 78 -3.92 12.97 3.95
C LYS A 78 -4.19 13.41 5.38
N ALA A 79 -3.87 12.57 6.37
CA ALA A 79 -4.06 12.90 7.80
C ALA A 79 -3.18 14.06 8.26
N GLY A 80 -1.96 14.12 7.74
CA GLY A 80 -0.99 15.16 8.09
C GLY A 80 -1.04 16.41 7.26
N GLU A 81 -1.84 16.42 6.16
CA GLU A 81 -1.89 17.51 5.18
C GLU A 81 -0.48 17.95 4.72
N SER A 82 0.41 16.96 4.54
CA SER A 82 1.83 17.19 4.26
C SER A 82 2.42 16.01 3.49
N ALA A 83 3.50 16.24 2.77
CA ALA A 83 4.33 15.15 2.30
C ALA A 83 4.95 14.43 3.49
N CYS A 84 5.05 13.11 3.39
CA CYS A 84 5.57 12.25 4.44
C CYS A 84 6.55 11.23 3.88
N VAL A 85 7.46 10.78 4.73
CA VAL A 85 8.36 9.65 4.46
C VAL A 85 8.22 8.62 5.58
N THR A 86 8.36 7.35 5.23
CA THR A 86 8.30 6.26 6.20
C THR A 86 9.53 6.30 7.10
N ALA A 87 9.31 6.37 8.41
CA ALA A 87 10.36 6.35 9.41
C ALA A 87 10.48 4.99 10.12
N ASN A 88 9.37 4.29 10.26
CA ASN A 88 9.32 2.95 10.86
C ASN A 88 8.13 2.18 10.30
N LEU A 89 8.30 0.87 10.15
CA LEU A 89 7.22 -0.04 9.74
C LEU A 89 7.46 -1.41 10.38
N ASN A 90 6.60 -1.77 11.34
CA ASN A 90 6.57 -3.09 11.97
C ASN A 90 5.43 -3.90 11.38
N SER A 91 5.69 -5.13 10.96
CA SER A 91 4.73 -5.94 10.21
C SER A 91 4.54 -7.32 10.79
N TYR A 92 3.33 -7.83 10.61
CA TYR A 92 2.87 -9.12 11.08
C TYR A 92 2.30 -9.91 9.91
N PHE A 93 2.97 -10.99 9.54
CA PHE A 93 2.57 -11.92 8.49
C PHE A 93 1.74 -13.04 9.15
N MET A 94 0.42 -13.01 9.01
CA MET A 94 -0.48 -13.89 9.73
C MET A 94 -0.89 -15.11 8.92
N LYS A 95 -1.11 -14.94 7.61
CA LYS A 95 -1.54 -16.01 6.71
C LYS A 95 -0.89 -15.84 5.34
N PRO A 96 -0.57 -16.95 4.63
CA PRO A 96 -0.11 -16.88 3.25
C PRO A 96 -1.20 -16.32 2.35
N VAL A 97 -0.78 -15.57 1.34
CA VAL A 97 -1.66 -15.01 0.31
C VAL A 97 -1.37 -15.70 -1.01
N PRO A 98 -2.25 -16.59 -1.49
CA PRO A 98 -2.03 -17.35 -2.71
C PRO A 98 -1.98 -16.46 -3.97
N ILE A 99 -1.34 -16.96 -5.02
CA ILE A 99 -1.41 -16.36 -6.36
C ILE A 99 -2.89 -16.31 -6.81
N ASN A 100 -3.23 -15.32 -7.63
CA ASN A 100 -4.59 -15.01 -8.10
C ASN A 100 -5.55 -14.50 -7.02
N SER A 101 -5.12 -14.36 -5.76
CA SER A 101 -5.91 -13.71 -4.72
C SER A 101 -6.07 -12.22 -4.99
N TRP A 102 -7.23 -11.68 -4.61
CA TRP A 102 -7.45 -10.24 -4.48
C TRP A 102 -7.34 -9.86 -3.01
N ILE A 103 -6.42 -8.94 -2.70
CA ILE A 103 -6.27 -8.41 -1.35
C ILE A 103 -6.70 -6.96 -1.29
N GLU A 104 -7.21 -6.56 -0.14
CA GLU A 104 -7.66 -5.20 0.15
C GLU A 104 -6.97 -4.70 1.42
N GLY A 105 -6.40 -3.52 1.34
CA GLY A 105 -5.73 -2.90 2.47
C GLY A 105 -6.32 -1.55 2.83
N SER A 106 -6.44 -1.28 4.11
CA SER A 106 -6.90 0.00 4.64
C SER A 106 -5.99 0.47 5.77
N GLY A 107 -5.85 1.78 5.90
CA GLY A 107 -5.03 2.38 6.94
C GLY A 107 -5.83 3.34 7.80
N LYS A 108 -5.50 3.39 9.09
CA LYS A 108 -6.08 4.32 10.07
C LYS A 108 -4.98 5.11 10.76
N ALA A 109 -5.08 6.45 10.73
CA ALA A 109 -4.25 7.30 11.55
C ALA A 109 -4.67 7.16 13.03
N LEU A 110 -3.77 6.61 13.85
CA LEU A 110 -3.96 6.44 15.28
C LEU A 110 -3.69 7.75 16.01
N ARG A 111 -2.69 8.49 15.54
CA ARG A 111 -2.32 9.81 16.03
C ARG A 111 -1.66 10.63 14.93
N THR A 112 -2.10 11.86 14.77
CA THR A 112 -1.47 12.86 13.91
C THR A 112 -0.77 13.90 14.78
N GLY A 113 0.55 13.78 14.87
CA GLY A 113 1.38 14.72 15.61
C GLY A 113 1.90 15.88 14.74
N LYS A 114 2.65 16.77 15.34
CA LYS A 114 3.25 17.92 14.66
C LYS A 114 4.29 17.47 13.59
N ARG A 115 5.09 16.44 13.89
CA ARG A 115 6.18 15.95 13.04
C ARG A 115 5.96 14.56 12.51
N ALA A 116 5.21 13.73 13.22
CA ALA A 116 5.03 12.32 12.90
C ALA A 116 3.56 11.89 12.98
N ILE A 117 3.22 10.91 12.17
CA ILE A 117 1.88 10.34 12.09
C ILE A 117 2.01 8.85 12.34
N PHE A 118 1.24 8.33 13.27
CA PHE A 118 1.19 6.93 13.68
C PHE A 118 0.00 6.29 12.99
N ILE A 119 0.25 5.21 12.25
CA ILE A 119 -0.77 4.56 11.42
C ILE A 119 -0.73 3.06 11.62
N ARG A 120 -1.92 2.47 11.71
CA ARG A 120 -2.14 1.03 11.53
C ARG A 120 -2.67 0.77 10.13
N VAL A 121 -2.12 -0.24 9.48
CA VAL A 121 -2.60 -0.75 8.19
C VAL A 121 -2.95 -2.22 8.35
N GLU A 122 -4.09 -2.61 7.80
CA GLU A 122 -4.57 -3.99 7.79
C GLU A 122 -4.87 -4.45 6.37
N VAL A 123 -4.49 -5.68 6.05
CA VAL A 123 -4.71 -6.29 4.73
C VAL A 123 -5.59 -7.53 4.88
N MET A 124 -6.67 -7.54 4.12
CA MET A 124 -7.70 -8.56 4.14
C MET A 124 -7.67 -9.40 2.86
N LEU A 125 -7.89 -10.68 3.02
CA LEU A 125 -8.22 -11.62 1.95
C LEU A 125 -9.53 -12.32 2.31
N ASN A 126 -10.59 -12.15 1.50
CA ASN A 126 -11.89 -12.75 1.74
C ASN A 126 -12.41 -12.55 3.19
N LYS A 127 -12.35 -11.32 3.70
CA LYS A 127 -12.71 -10.94 5.08
C LYS A 127 -11.82 -11.53 6.19
N SER A 128 -10.72 -12.16 5.84
CA SER A 128 -9.74 -12.69 6.79
C SER A 128 -8.52 -11.76 6.85
N LEU A 129 -8.11 -11.37 8.04
CA LEU A 129 -6.89 -10.58 8.24
C LEU A 129 -5.67 -11.46 7.93
N VAL A 130 -4.89 -11.09 6.93
CA VAL A 130 -3.73 -11.87 6.47
C VAL A 130 -2.40 -11.19 6.79
N PHE A 131 -2.42 -9.87 6.88
CA PHE A 131 -1.25 -9.06 7.16
C PHE A 131 -1.65 -7.77 7.87
N ALA A 132 -0.86 -7.31 8.81
CA ALA A 132 -1.03 -6.01 9.44
C ALA A 132 0.33 -5.33 9.66
N ALA A 133 0.33 -4.00 9.74
CA ALA A 133 1.51 -3.24 10.08
C ALA A 133 1.15 -2.02 10.93
N ASP A 134 2.06 -1.69 11.83
CA ASP A 134 2.06 -0.41 12.55
C ASP A 134 3.27 0.40 12.09
N GLY A 135 3.06 1.66 11.72
CA GLY A 135 4.13 2.49 11.20
C GLY A 135 4.10 3.92 11.68
N ILE A 136 5.23 4.58 11.45
CA ILE A 136 5.44 5.99 11.72
C ILE A 136 5.88 6.65 10.42
N TRP A 137 5.16 7.68 10.02
CA TRP A 137 5.49 8.53 8.87
C TRP A 137 5.86 9.92 9.36
N GLN A 138 7.03 10.37 8.94
CA GLN A 138 7.53 11.70 9.28
C GLN A 138 7.11 12.72 8.22
N LYS A 139 6.57 13.85 8.66
CA LYS A 139 6.29 14.99 7.79
C LYS A 139 7.58 15.59 7.25
N ILE A 140 7.60 15.90 5.97
CA ILE A 140 8.74 16.56 5.30
C ILE A 140 8.29 17.85 4.63
N ASN A 141 9.21 18.83 4.58
CA ASN A 141 9.01 20.04 3.80
C ASN A 141 9.59 19.83 2.39
N ARG A 142 8.72 19.71 1.38
CA ARG A 142 9.16 19.52 -0.02
C ARG A 142 9.96 20.71 -0.57
N GLU A 143 9.80 21.92 -0.02
CA GLU A 143 10.54 23.09 -0.48
C GLU A 143 12.04 23.00 -0.16
N LYS A 144 12.42 22.20 0.85
CA LYS A 144 13.83 21.99 1.21
C LYS A 144 14.50 20.86 0.43
N GLY A 145 13.77 20.17 -0.44
CA GLY A 145 14.27 19.03 -1.21
C GLY A 145 14.74 17.86 -0.33
N ILE A 146 14.71 16.65 -0.89
CA ILE A 146 15.53 15.56 -0.35
C ILE A 146 16.97 15.91 -0.71
N PRO A 147 17.93 15.92 0.24
CA PRO A 147 19.32 16.16 -0.10
C PRO A 147 19.73 15.20 -1.21
N LYS A 148 20.15 15.74 -2.34
CA LYS A 148 20.76 14.91 -3.38
C LYS A 148 22.11 14.48 -2.80
N SER A 149 22.23 13.21 -2.47
CA SER A 149 23.52 12.58 -2.13
C SER A 149 24.47 12.63 -3.29
#